data_813f3df6992df6783c7ad76b5973e8fa
#
_entry.id   813f3df6992df6783c7ad76b5973e8fa
#
_cell.length_a   1.000
_cell.length_b   1.000
_cell.length_c   1.000
_cell.angle_alpha   90.00
_cell.angle_beta   90.00
_cell.angle_gamma   90.00
#
_symmetry.space_group_name_H-M   'P 1'
#
loop_
_entity.id
_entity.type
_entity.pdbx_description
1 polymer ?
#
loop_
_entity_poly.entity_id
_entity_poly.type
_entity_poly.pdbx_seq_one_letter_code
_entity_poly.pdbx_strand_id
1 'polypeptide(L)'
;MSKLIKELKEQEGFSDSEKMIADFLLENYRGLAALSTRQLAKLTYTSSAAIVRFSQKMGFEGYTDFKIRFMAEMLQYVNQPQKYEGFNSRDTVRMIMDKVTHMEVNALKDTHAGLQPVLVVKAIEAIKAAGHLDFYATDDNYNIANLAASSLLMVDKSYSLTASVGQMYMMAASAPRGHLSIFISRTGENRMLVDMARTIKSKGGKILLITSETDTTLGGLADIMLPVASVKKLEELGPRIFLAGAKYVVDVLFASLVAQKGLKDVSQRDNWLKLHFQY
;
A
#
# COMPACT_ATOMS: atom_id res chain seq x y z
N MET A 1 -12.88 -17.98 -6.38
CA MET A 1 -11.79 -18.98 -6.57
C MET A 1 -12.31 -20.08 -7.49
N SER A 2 -11.56 -20.43 -8.53
CA SER A 2 -11.98 -21.54 -9.41
C SER A 2 -11.91 -22.88 -8.67
N LYS A 3 -12.68 -23.86 -9.13
CA LYS A 3 -12.71 -25.21 -8.55
C LYS A 3 -11.32 -25.82 -8.55
N LEU A 4 -10.58 -25.70 -9.66
CA LEU A 4 -9.21 -26.24 -9.82
C LEU A 4 -8.24 -25.67 -8.77
N ILE A 5 -8.21 -24.35 -8.60
CA ILE A 5 -7.31 -23.72 -7.61
C ILE A 5 -7.71 -24.10 -6.19
N LYS A 6 -9.00 -24.25 -5.92
CA LYS A 6 -9.49 -24.71 -4.62
C LYS A 6 -9.02 -26.13 -4.30
N GLU A 7 -9.21 -27.07 -5.22
CA GLU A 7 -8.79 -28.46 -5.06
C GLU A 7 -7.26 -28.57 -4.85
N LEU A 8 -6.46 -27.84 -5.62
CA LEU A 8 -4.99 -27.82 -5.44
C LEU A 8 -4.56 -27.27 -4.09
N LYS A 9 -5.31 -26.33 -3.50
CA LYS A 9 -5.03 -25.77 -2.16
C LYS A 9 -5.48 -26.69 -1.03
N GLU A 10 -6.65 -27.28 -1.17
CA GLU A 10 -7.23 -28.15 -0.14
C GLU A 10 -6.55 -29.52 -0.10
N GLN A 11 -6.04 -30.02 -1.23
CA GLN A 11 -5.31 -31.27 -1.38
C GLN A 11 -6.01 -32.48 -0.77
N GLU A 12 -7.35 -32.42 -0.68
CA GLU A 12 -8.14 -33.51 -0.12
C GLU A 12 -8.03 -34.76 -0.99
N GLY A 13 -7.66 -35.90 -0.38
CA GLY A 13 -7.47 -37.15 -1.10
C GLY A 13 -6.24 -37.20 -2.02
N PHE A 14 -5.26 -36.27 -1.84
CA PHE A 14 -3.99 -36.35 -2.55
C PHE A 14 -2.99 -37.23 -1.83
N SER A 15 -2.29 -38.07 -2.59
CA SER A 15 -1.11 -38.80 -2.13
C SER A 15 0.07 -37.84 -1.92
N ASP A 16 1.12 -38.25 -1.23
CA ASP A 16 2.28 -37.42 -0.97
C ASP A 16 2.95 -36.92 -2.27
N SER A 17 3.03 -37.78 -3.30
CA SER A 17 3.53 -37.37 -4.61
C SER A 17 2.62 -36.33 -5.29
N GLU A 18 1.31 -36.42 -5.14
CA GLU A 18 0.35 -35.48 -5.69
C GLU A 18 0.39 -34.13 -4.96
N LYS A 19 0.61 -34.16 -3.62
CA LYS A 19 0.84 -32.93 -2.84
C LYS A 19 2.11 -32.23 -3.28
N MET A 20 3.21 -32.95 -3.48
CA MET A 20 4.45 -32.36 -4.00
C MET A 20 4.26 -31.69 -5.38
N ILE A 21 3.45 -32.31 -6.27
CA ILE A 21 3.11 -31.72 -7.56
C ILE A 21 2.26 -30.46 -7.37
N ALA A 22 1.22 -30.52 -6.55
CA ALA A 22 0.31 -29.39 -6.29
C ALA A 22 1.04 -28.19 -5.66
N ASP A 23 1.88 -28.43 -4.65
CA ASP A 23 2.67 -27.38 -4.01
C ASP A 23 3.63 -26.71 -4.99
N PHE A 24 4.35 -27.51 -5.78
CA PHE A 24 5.24 -26.97 -6.80
C PHE A 24 4.49 -26.10 -7.83
N LEU A 25 3.33 -26.57 -8.30
CA LEU A 25 2.50 -25.83 -9.27
C LEU A 25 2.05 -24.49 -8.71
N LEU A 26 1.55 -24.47 -7.46
CA LEU A 26 1.08 -23.25 -6.79
C LEU A 26 2.24 -22.25 -6.55
N GLU A 27 3.43 -22.73 -6.25
CA GLU A 27 4.61 -21.89 -6.00
C GLU A 27 5.26 -21.36 -7.29
N ASN A 28 5.24 -22.14 -8.36
CA ASN A 28 6.03 -21.88 -9.56
C ASN A 28 5.19 -21.61 -10.82
N TYR A 29 3.92 -21.25 -10.69
CA TYR A 29 3.00 -21.13 -11.82
C TYR A 29 3.51 -20.19 -12.94
N ARG A 30 4.27 -19.13 -12.62
CA ARG A 30 4.80 -18.19 -13.62
C ARG A 30 5.84 -18.82 -14.56
N GLY A 31 6.61 -19.78 -14.06
CA GLY A 31 7.62 -20.51 -14.82
C GLY A 31 7.09 -21.74 -15.56
N LEU A 32 5.86 -22.13 -15.28
CA LEU A 32 5.29 -23.40 -15.73
C LEU A 32 5.17 -23.53 -17.24
N ALA A 33 5.01 -22.37 -17.95
CA ALA A 33 4.91 -22.37 -19.42
C ALA A 33 6.07 -23.10 -20.12
N ALA A 34 7.28 -22.90 -19.61
CA ALA A 34 8.50 -23.48 -20.16
C ALA A 34 8.75 -24.94 -19.76
N LEU A 35 7.99 -25.48 -18.78
CA LEU A 35 8.25 -26.84 -18.27
C LEU A 35 7.52 -27.92 -19.05
N SER A 36 8.30 -28.86 -19.56
CA SER A 36 7.79 -30.13 -20.09
C SER A 36 7.39 -31.07 -18.93
N THR A 37 6.60 -32.11 -19.25
CA THR A 37 6.21 -33.17 -18.28
C THR A 37 7.43 -33.78 -17.59
N ARG A 38 8.52 -34.03 -18.36
CA ARG A 38 9.77 -34.62 -17.82
C ARG A 38 10.48 -33.65 -16.87
N GLN A 39 10.51 -32.34 -17.21
CA GLN A 39 11.13 -31.33 -16.35
C GLN A 39 10.34 -31.13 -15.06
N LEU A 40 9.00 -31.08 -15.14
CA LEU A 40 8.16 -30.99 -13.95
C LEU A 40 8.34 -32.22 -13.05
N ALA A 41 8.33 -33.41 -13.64
CA ALA A 41 8.56 -34.68 -12.89
C ALA A 41 9.90 -34.67 -12.14
N LYS A 42 10.97 -34.16 -12.76
CA LYS A 42 12.28 -34.00 -12.13
C LYS A 42 12.23 -33.01 -10.94
N LEU A 43 11.58 -31.89 -11.13
CA LEU A 43 11.50 -30.82 -10.11
C LEU A 43 10.60 -31.20 -8.91
N THR A 44 9.63 -32.07 -9.16
CA THR A 44 8.72 -32.60 -8.11
C THR A 44 9.13 -33.97 -7.56
N TYR A 45 10.31 -34.45 -7.94
CA TYR A 45 10.82 -35.78 -7.54
C TYR A 45 9.82 -36.92 -7.82
N THR A 46 9.08 -36.82 -8.93
CA THR A 46 8.08 -37.79 -9.37
C THR A 46 8.42 -38.37 -10.75
N SER A 47 7.54 -39.17 -11.33
CA SER A 47 7.67 -39.67 -12.68
C SER A 47 6.80 -38.90 -13.67
N SER A 48 7.17 -38.88 -14.97
CA SER A 48 6.33 -38.31 -16.02
C SER A 48 4.94 -38.95 -16.06
N ALA A 49 4.84 -40.25 -15.76
CA ALA A 49 3.56 -40.93 -15.66
C ALA A 49 2.72 -40.45 -14.47
N ALA A 50 3.36 -40.11 -13.35
CA ALA A 50 2.66 -39.51 -12.19
C ALA A 50 2.07 -38.13 -12.56
N ILE A 51 2.82 -37.26 -13.27
CA ILE A 51 2.33 -35.99 -13.72
C ILE A 51 1.08 -36.13 -14.63
N VAL A 52 1.14 -37.10 -15.58
CA VAL A 52 -0.01 -37.33 -16.49
C VAL A 52 -1.22 -37.85 -15.70
N ARG A 53 -1.05 -38.83 -14.80
CA ARG A 53 -2.15 -39.33 -13.95
C ARG A 53 -2.72 -38.25 -13.05
N PHE A 54 -1.87 -37.39 -12.47
CA PHE A 54 -2.32 -36.25 -11.68
C PHE A 54 -3.19 -35.33 -12.51
N SER A 55 -2.75 -34.96 -13.74
CA SER A 55 -3.54 -34.12 -14.64
C SER A 55 -4.89 -34.75 -14.99
N GLN A 56 -4.93 -36.07 -15.23
CA GLN A 56 -6.15 -36.82 -15.49
C GLN A 56 -7.07 -36.88 -14.27
N LYS A 57 -6.51 -37.09 -13.06
CA LYS A 57 -7.28 -37.03 -11.80
C LYS A 57 -7.92 -35.65 -11.59
N MET A 58 -7.27 -34.59 -12.02
CA MET A 58 -7.80 -33.22 -12.00
C MET A 58 -8.81 -32.94 -13.11
N GLY A 59 -9.17 -33.94 -13.94
CA GLY A 59 -10.21 -33.84 -14.96
C GLY A 59 -9.73 -33.36 -16.33
N PHE A 60 -8.44 -33.41 -16.62
CA PHE A 60 -7.84 -32.96 -17.89
C PHE A 60 -7.36 -34.17 -18.73
N GLU A 61 -7.26 -33.97 -20.06
CA GLU A 61 -6.80 -35.03 -20.95
C GLU A 61 -5.33 -35.44 -20.70
N GLY A 62 -4.52 -34.51 -20.20
CA GLY A 62 -3.13 -34.72 -19.88
C GLY A 62 -2.46 -33.45 -19.39
N TYR A 63 -1.12 -33.49 -19.20
CA TYR A 63 -0.36 -32.38 -18.62
C TYR A 63 -0.43 -31.08 -19.43
N THR A 64 -0.42 -31.18 -20.76
CA THR A 64 -0.45 -29.97 -21.63
C THR A 64 -1.77 -29.21 -21.47
N ASP A 65 -2.88 -29.92 -21.51
CA ASP A 65 -4.22 -29.34 -21.31
C ASP A 65 -4.36 -28.79 -19.90
N PHE A 66 -4.01 -29.58 -18.88
CA PHE A 66 -3.95 -29.15 -17.49
C PHE A 66 -3.13 -27.86 -17.33
N LYS A 67 -1.91 -27.83 -17.87
CA LYS A 67 -0.98 -26.71 -17.74
C LYS A 67 -1.59 -25.41 -18.29
N ILE A 68 -2.17 -25.44 -19.48
CA ILE A 68 -2.78 -24.28 -20.12
C ILE A 68 -3.92 -23.73 -19.26
N ARG A 69 -4.82 -24.60 -18.82
CA ARG A 69 -5.99 -24.23 -18.00
C ARG A 69 -5.56 -23.70 -16.62
N PHE A 70 -4.66 -24.42 -15.95
CA PHE A 70 -4.15 -24.02 -14.65
C PHE A 70 -3.47 -22.64 -14.71
N MET A 71 -2.63 -22.38 -15.72
CA MET A 71 -1.98 -21.07 -15.87
C MET A 71 -2.99 -19.97 -16.13
N ALA A 72 -3.98 -20.19 -16.99
CA ALA A 72 -5.04 -19.22 -17.26
C ALA A 72 -5.84 -18.90 -15.98
N GLU A 73 -6.24 -19.92 -15.24
CA GLU A 73 -7.00 -19.75 -13.99
C GLU A 73 -6.15 -19.13 -12.88
N MET A 74 -4.86 -19.47 -12.76
CA MET A 74 -3.94 -18.84 -11.81
C MET A 74 -3.71 -17.36 -12.14
N LEU A 75 -3.50 -16.99 -13.40
CA LEU A 75 -3.37 -15.60 -13.81
C LEU A 75 -4.67 -14.82 -13.53
N GLN A 76 -5.81 -15.43 -13.81
CA GLN A 76 -7.10 -14.84 -13.50
C GLN A 76 -7.31 -14.73 -11.99
N TYR A 77 -6.94 -15.76 -11.22
CA TYR A 77 -7.02 -15.79 -9.76
C TYR A 77 -6.16 -14.68 -9.13
N VAL A 78 -4.93 -14.50 -9.60
CA VAL A 78 -3.99 -13.49 -9.09
C VAL A 78 -4.41 -12.06 -9.55
N ASN A 79 -5.00 -11.92 -10.75
CA ASN A 79 -5.36 -10.63 -11.33
C ASN A 79 -6.81 -10.19 -11.06
N GLN A 80 -7.70 -11.10 -10.62
CA GLN A 80 -9.02 -10.68 -10.18
C GLN A 80 -8.87 -9.77 -8.94
N PRO A 81 -9.65 -8.67 -8.84
CA PRO A 81 -9.86 -8.01 -7.56
C PRO A 81 -10.52 -9.04 -6.66
N GLN A 82 -9.72 -9.79 -5.94
CA GLN A 82 -10.20 -10.73 -4.96
C GLN A 82 -11.03 -9.92 -3.96
N LYS A 83 -12.31 -10.23 -3.83
CA LYS A 83 -12.98 -10.03 -2.55
C LYS A 83 -12.02 -10.63 -1.55
N TYR A 84 -11.40 -9.75 -0.75
CA TYR A 84 -10.30 -10.10 0.14
C TYR A 84 -10.64 -11.33 0.96
N GLU A 85 -10.33 -12.53 0.44
CA GLU A 85 -10.13 -13.70 1.26
C GLU A 85 -8.80 -13.47 1.95
N GLY A 86 -8.81 -13.16 3.23
CA GLY A 86 -7.62 -12.88 4.02
C GLY A 86 -6.57 -13.99 3.91
N PHE A 87 -5.47 -13.83 4.60
CA PHE A 87 -4.44 -14.87 4.65
C PHE A 87 -4.95 -16.08 5.42
N ASN A 88 -4.60 -17.27 4.98
CA ASN A 88 -4.93 -18.51 5.69
C ASN A 88 -3.69 -19.41 5.87
N SER A 89 -3.77 -20.37 6.79
CA SER A 89 -2.66 -21.24 7.15
C SER A 89 -2.22 -22.21 6.02
N ARG A 90 -2.98 -22.31 4.94
CA ARG A 90 -2.67 -23.13 3.76
C ARG A 90 -2.07 -22.32 2.62
N ASP A 91 -1.92 -21.00 2.79
CA ASP A 91 -1.26 -20.19 1.78
C ASP A 91 0.24 -20.47 1.78
N THR A 92 0.79 -20.81 0.63
CA THR A 92 2.24 -20.89 0.45
C THR A 92 2.87 -19.49 0.52
N VAL A 93 4.17 -19.41 0.81
CA VAL A 93 4.89 -18.13 0.83
C VAL A 93 4.71 -17.37 -0.50
N ARG A 94 4.74 -18.09 -1.62
CA ARG A 94 4.52 -17.49 -2.94
C ARG A 94 3.14 -16.86 -3.06
N MET A 95 2.10 -17.54 -2.60
CA MET A 95 0.74 -17.02 -2.60
C MET A 95 0.60 -15.79 -1.70
N ILE A 96 1.25 -15.79 -0.54
CA ILE A 96 1.30 -14.62 0.35
C ILE A 96 1.96 -13.43 -0.36
N MET A 97 3.12 -13.64 -1.02
CA MET A 97 3.79 -12.59 -1.79
C MET A 97 2.89 -12.00 -2.88
N ASP A 98 2.19 -12.85 -3.63
CA ASP A 98 1.30 -12.39 -4.69
C ASP A 98 0.07 -11.65 -4.12
N LYS A 99 -0.52 -12.13 -3.01
CA LYS A 99 -1.61 -11.45 -2.30
C LYS A 99 -1.18 -10.07 -1.81
N VAL A 100 -0.05 -9.96 -1.11
CA VAL A 100 0.48 -8.67 -0.61
C VAL A 100 0.72 -7.70 -1.77
N THR A 101 1.40 -8.15 -2.83
CA THR A 101 1.63 -7.31 -4.02
C THR A 101 0.32 -6.81 -4.62
N HIS A 102 -0.68 -7.70 -4.74
CA HIS A 102 -1.98 -7.35 -5.30
C HIS A 102 -2.72 -6.32 -4.44
N MET A 103 -2.70 -6.51 -3.13
CA MET A 103 -3.33 -5.59 -2.18
C MET A 103 -2.70 -4.20 -2.24
N GLU A 104 -1.37 -4.08 -2.29
CA GLU A 104 -0.68 -2.80 -2.40
C GLU A 104 -0.92 -2.12 -3.75
N VAL A 105 -0.85 -2.87 -4.85
CA VAL A 105 -1.15 -2.33 -6.20
C VAL A 105 -2.59 -1.82 -6.28
N ASN A 106 -3.55 -2.54 -5.72
CA ASN A 106 -4.94 -2.09 -5.69
C ASN A 106 -5.10 -0.85 -4.80
N ALA A 107 -4.46 -0.79 -3.64
CA ALA A 107 -4.48 0.40 -2.79
C ALA A 107 -3.98 1.64 -3.53
N LEU A 108 -2.91 1.52 -4.32
CA LEU A 108 -2.41 2.62 -5.15
C LEU A 108 -3.41 3.00 -6.25
N LYS A 109 -3.98 2.03 -6.97
CA LYS A 109 -4.97 2.28 -8.03
C LYS A 109 -6.24 2.95 -7.49
N ASP A 110 -6.76 2.44 -6.37
CA ASP A 110 -7.99 2.94 -5.77
C ASP A 110 -7.77 4.33 -5.15
N THR A 111 -6.60 4.56 -4.53
CA THR A 111 -6.21 5.90 -4.05
C THR A 111 -6.10 6.87 -5.22
N HIS A 112 -5.44 6.48 -6.32
CA HIS A 112 -5.33 7.31 -7.52
C HIS A 112 -6.72 7.65 -8.10
N ALA A 113 -7.61 6.67 -8.21
CA ALA A 113 -8.96 6.87 -8.74
C ALA A 113 -9.83 7.77 -7.84
N GLY A 114 -9.66 7.68 -6.51
CA GLY A 114 -10.39 8.51 -5.54
C GLY A 114 -9.80 9.91 -5.33
N LEU A 115 -8.54 10.12 -5.70
CA LEU A 115 -7.82 11.37 -5.47
C LEU A 115 -8.11 12.40 -6.57
N GLN A 116 -9.03 13.31 -6.31
CA GLN A 116 -9.41 14.33 -7.27
C GLN A 116 -8.28 15.36 -7.50
N PRO A 117 -7.88 15.65 -8.75
CA PRO A 117 -6.81 16.62 -9.05
C PRO A 117 -7.03 17.99 -8.41
N VAL A 118 -8.27 18.46 -8.32
CA VAL A 118 -8.61 19.76 -7.70
C VAL A 118 -8.24 19.81 -6.22
N LEU A 119 -8.36 18.71 -5.49
CA LEU A 119 -7.98 18.63 -4.08
C LEU A 119 -6.45 18.63 -3.93
N VAL A 120 -5.74 17.94 -4.82
CA VAL A 120 -4.27 17.95 -4.87
C VAL A 120 -3.75 19.35 -5.14
N VAL A 121 -4.33 20.06 -6.10
CA VAL A 121 -3.96 21.45 -6.40
C VAL A 121 -4.19 22.36 -5.19
N LYS A 122 -5.35 22.24 -4.52
CA LYS A 122 -5.62 23.00 -3.28
C LYS A 122 -4.60 22.70 -2.18
N ALA A 123 -4.21 21.44 -2.00
CA ALA A 123 -3.22 21.04 -1.03
C ALA A 123 -1.83 21.63 -1.36
N ILE A 124 -1.41 21.57 -2.62
CA ILE A 124 -0.14 22.16 -3.10
C ILE A 124 -0.12 23.66 -2.84
N GLU A 125 -1.19 24.38 -3.18
CA GLU A 125 -1.26 25.83 -2.95
C GLU A 125 -1.26 26.15 -1.44
N ALA A 126 -1.94 25.36 -0.61
CA ALA A 126 -1.89 25.54 0.85
C ALA A 126 -0.47 25.30 1.42
N ILE A 127 0.23 24.26 0.94
CA ILE A 127 1.62 23.99 1.33
C ILE A 127 2.53 25.13 0.87
N LYS A 128 2.36 25.64 -0.35
CA LYS A 128 3.16 26.77 -0.86
C LYS A 128 2.94 28.05 -0.06
N ALA A 129 1.71 28.36 0.28
CA ALA A 129 1.34 29.57 1.03
C ALA A 129 1.75 29.52 2.50
N ALA A 130 1.92 28.31 3.07
CA ALA A 130 2.31 28.16 4.47
C ALA A 130 3.78 28.57 4.69
N GLY A 131 4.01 29.36 5.73
CA GLY A 131 5.35 29.69 6.21
C GLY A 131 6.04 28.52 6.92
N HIS A 132 5.23 27.63 7.53
CA HIS A 132 5.71 26.45 8.26
C HIS A 132 4.66 25.33 8.24
N LEU A 133 5.09 24.09 8.35
CA LEU A 133 4.24 22.90 8.32
C LEU A 133 4.31 22.18 9.65
N ASP A 134 3.17 21.97 10.31
CA ASP A 134 3.08 21.21 11.57
C ASP A 134 2.44 19.85 11.30
N PHE A 135 3.15 18.77 11.58
CA PHE A 135 2.66 17.41 11.35
C PHE A 135 2.09 16.77 12.61
N TYR A 136 0.91 16.16 12.47
CA TYR A 136 0.19 15.47 13.54
C TYR A 136 -0.16 14.05 13.08
N ALA A 137 0.52 13.07 13.64
CA ALA A 137 0.31 11.67 13.36
C ALA A 137 0.79 10.82 14.54
N THR A 138 0.14 9.68 14.75
CA THR A 138 0.51 8.70 15.79
C THR A 138 0.82 7.35 15.17
N ASP A 139 1.50 6.49 15.91
CA ASP A 139 1.79 5.11 15.57
C ASP A 139 2.49 4.99 14.19
N ASP A 140 2.10 4.02 13.39
CA ASP A 140 2.67 3.81 12.04
C ASP A 140 2.49 5.01 11.09
N ASN A 141 1.45 5.84 11.32
CA ASN A 141 1.23 7.04 10.51
C ASN A 141 2.32 8.10 10.71
N TYR A 142 2.99 8.09 11.87
CA TYR A 142 4.14 8.96 12.14
C TYR A 142 5.27 8.74 11.11
N ASN A 143 5.47 7.50 10.65
CA ASN A 143 6.49 7.20 9.64
C ASN A 143 6.17 7.88 8.30
N ILE A 144 4.88 7.96 7.92
CA ILE A 144 4.45 8.68 6.71
C ILE A 144 4.60 10.20 6.91
N ALA A 145 4.27 10.70 8.09
CA ALA A 145 4.48 12.13 8.42
C ALA A 145 5.96 12.50 8.35
N ASN A 146 6.86 11.66 8.85
CA ASN A 146 8.30 11.86 8.79
C ASN A 146 8.83 11.84 7.34
N LEU A 147 8.35 10.91 6.52
CA LEU A 147 8.67 10.87 5.09
C LEU A 147 8.20 12.15 4.38
N ALA A 148 6.96 12.59 4.65
CA ALA A 148 6.40 13.81 4.07
C ALA A 148 7.20 15.05 4.48
N ALA A 149 7.49 15.18 5.77
CA ALA A 149 8.26 16.29 6.33
C ALA A 149 9.66 16.39 5.71
N SER A 150 10.37 15.26 5.66
CA SER A 150 11.71 15.18 5.04
C SER A 150 11.68 15.53 3.55
N SER A 151 10.67 15.03 2.81
CA SER A 151 10.51 15.33 1.39
C SER A 151 10.21 16.80 1.15
N LEU A 152 9.35 17.40 1.97
CA LEU A 152 8.97 18.81 1.83
C LEU A 152 10.11 19.77 2.22
N LEU A 153 11.03 19.34 3.10
CA LEU A 153 12.26 20.09 3.38
C LEU A 153 13.12 20.25 2.11
N MET A 154 13.12 19.25 1.21
CA MET A 154 13.87 19.34 -0.07
C MET A 154 13.32 20.43 -1.01
N VAL A 155 12.10 20.88 -0.79
CA VAL A 155 11.46 21.97 -1.55
C VAL A 155 11.26 23.24 -0.70
N ASP A 156 12.18 23.48 0.27
CA ASP A 156 12.28 24.68 1.12
C ASP A 156 11.09 24.90 2.08
N LYS A 157 10.44 23.82 2.51
CA LYS A 157 9.42 23.90 3.56
C LYS A 157 10.00 23.49 4.90
N SER A 158 10.04 24.44 5.85
CA SER A 158 10.33 24.13 7.24
C SER A 158 9.17 23.41 7.91
N TYR A 159 9.46 22.54 8.88
CA TYR A 159 8.43 21.76 9.55
C TYR A 159 8.70 21.54 11.03
N SER A 160 7.63 21.21 11.76
CA SER A 160 7.66 20.62 13.10
C SER A 160 7.01 19.24 13.07
N LEU A 161 7.72 18.26 13.62
CA LEU A 161 7.22 16.88 13.76
C LEU A 161 7.79 16.30 15.06
N THR A 162 6.97 15.64 15.85
CA THR A 162 7.38 14.94 17.06
C THR A 162 6.53 13.69 17.30
N ALA A 163 7.13 12.66 17.90
CA ALA A 163 6.41 11.47 18.36
C ALA A 163 5.80 11.66 19.77
N SER A 164 6.21 12.70 20.49
CA SER A 164 5.71 12.98 21.84
C SER A 164 4.33 13.62 21.78
N VAL A 165 3.33 12.94 22.33
CA VAL A 165 1.96 13.43 22.40
C VAL A 165 1.88 14.76 23.15
N GLY A 166 2.62 14.92 24.25
CA GLY A 166 2.66 16.17 25.01
C GLY A 166 3.20 17.33 24.18
N GLN A 167 4.26 17.10 23.39
CA GLN A 167 4.79 18.12 22.48
C GLN A 167 3.82 18.42 21.33
N MET A 168 3.10 17.44 20.79
CA MET A 168 2.06 17.68 19.77
C MET A 168 0.96 18.59 20.32
N TYR A 169 0.52 18.39 21.58
CA TYR A 169 -0.45 19.31 22.22
C TYR A 169 0.12 20.72 22.37
N MET A 170 1.38 20.87 22.76
CA MET A 170 2.05 22.17 22.84
C MET A 170 2.14 22.85 21.47
N MET A 171 2.47 22.10 20.43
CA MET A 171 2.48 22.59 19.03
C MET A 171 1.08 23.10 18.63
N ALA A 172 0.02 22.30 18.87
CA ALA A 172 -1.35 22.68 18.57
C ALA A 172 -1.79 23.93 19.37
N ALA A 173 -1.39 24.01 20.64
CA ALA A 173 -1.68 25.14 21.50
C ALA A 173 -0.93 26.41 21.12
N SER A 174 0.22 26.33 20.49
CA SER A 174 1.05 27.45 20.07
C SER A 174 1.02 27.76 18.58
N ALA A 175 0.30 26.96 17.77
CA ALA A 175 0.28 27.10 16.31
C ALA A 175 -0.04 28.54 15.86
N PRO A 176 0.92 29.27 15.23
CA PRO A 176 0.70 30.65 14.80
C PRO A 176 -0.16 30.70 13.52
N ARG A 177 -0.71 31.85 13.24
CA ARG A 177 -1.33 32.11 11.94
C ARG A 177 -0.28 31.99 10.83
N GLY A 178 -0.66 31.39 9.71
CA GLY A 178 0.25 31.17 8.57
C GLY A 178 0.94 29.82 8.57
N HIS A 179 0.75 28.99 9.63
CA HIS A 179 1.11 27.57 9.60
C HIS A 179 0.01 26.73 8.90
N LEU A 180 0.42 25.61 8.30
CA LEU A 180 -0.47 24.57 7.82
C LEU A 180 -0.28 23.33 8.68
N SER A 181 -1.34 22.90 9.34
CA SER A 181 -1.36 21.68 10.15
C SER A 181 -1.75 20.51 9.28
N ILE A 182 -0.85 19.52 9.14
CA ILE A 182 -1.03 18.33 8.32
C ILE A 182 -1.29 17.14 9.23
N PHE A 183 -2.49 16.59 9.15
CA PHE A 183 -2.91 15.41 9.90
C PHE A 183 -2.86 14.17 9.01
N ILE A 184 -2.30 13.08 9.54
CA ILE A 184 -2.34 11.76 8.89
C ILE A 184 -3.01 10.80 9.86
N SER A 185 -4.24 10.41 9.54
CA SER A 185 -5.07 9.56 10.41
C SER A 185 -5.96 8.66 9.57
N ARG A 186 -5.76 7.34 9.65
CA ARG A 186 -6.53 6.39 8.85
C ARG A 186 -8.03 6.50 9.09
N THR A 187 -8.47 6.49 10.33
CA THR A 187 -9.89 6.50 10.69
C THR A 187 -10.48 7.89 10.89
N GLY A 188 -9.65 8.92 11.07
CA GLY A 188 -10.13 10.27 11.39
C GLY A 188 -10.79 10.43 12.76
N GLU A 189 -10.73 9.41 13.65
CA GLU A 189 -11.41 9.37 14.96
C GLU A 189 -10.45 9.23 16.16
N ASN A 190 -9.15 9.41 15.96
CA ASN A 190 -8.20 9.42 17.07
C ASN A 190 -8.48 10.65 17.97
N ARG A 191 -8.90 10.41 19.20
CA ARG A 191 -9.34 11.46 20.15
C ARG A 191 -8.29 12.54 20.37
N MET A 192 -7.02 12.15 20.54
CA MET A 192 -5.91 13.10 20.74
C MET A 192 -5.76 14.02 19.53
N LEU A 193 -5.77 13.46 18.31
CA LEU A 193 -5.66 14.25 17.09
C LEU A 193 -6.90 15.14 16.88
N VAL A 194 -8.09 14.67 17.22
CA VAL A 194 -9.33 15.47 17.18
C VAL A 194 -9.24 16.67 18.13
N ASP A 195 -8.77 16.49 19.36
CA ASP A 195 -8.64 17.57 20.34
C ASP A 195 -7.60 18.62 19.89
N MET A 196 -6.46 18.17 19.33
CA MET A 196 -5.47 19.05 18.72
C MET A 196 -6.05 19.84 17.55
N ALA A 197 -6.79 19.17 16.65
CA ALA A 197 -7.45 19.81 15.52
C ALA A 197 -8.49 20.86 15.95
N ARG A 198 -9.29 20.59 16.96
CA ARG A 198 -10.23 21.57 17.56
C ARG A 198 -9.50 22.79 18.10
N THR A 199 -8.38 22.57 18.81
CA THR A 199 -7.54 23.64 19.34
C THR A 199 -6.99 24.51 18.22
N ILE A 200 -6.48 23.92 17.13
CA ILE A 200 -5.99 24.63 15.98
C ILE A 200 -7.11 25.41 15.28
N LYS A 201 -8.29 24.80 15.08
CA LYS A 201 -9.44 25.45 14.44
C LYS A 201 -9.99 26.62 15.26
N SER A 202 -10.02 26.53 16.60
CA SER A 202 -10.46 27.61 17.47
C SER A 202 -9.61 28.89 17.34
N LYS A 203 -8.37 28.75 16.83
CA LYS A 203 -7.44 29.85 16.55
C LYS A 203 -7.44 30.31 15.09
N GLY A 204 -8.30 29.72 14.24
CA GLY A 204 -8.38 30.02 12.83
C GLY A 204 -7.25 29.36 12.00
N GLY A 205 -6.62 28.29 12.52
CA GLY A 205 -5.62 27.51 11.83
C GLY A 205 -6.21 26.70 10.65
N LYS A 206 -5.37 26.41 9.67
CA LYS A 206 -5.73 25.60 8.50
C LYS A 206 -5.27 24.15 8.68
N ILE A 207 -6.13 23.22 8.30
CA ILE A 207 -5.91 21.79 8.43
C ILE A 207 -5.98 21.11 7.06
N LEU A 208 -4.94 20.36 6.71
CA LEU A 208 -4.91 19.38 5.63
C LEU A 208 -4.93 17.99 6.27
N LEU A 209 -5.88 17.15 5.87
CA LEU A 209 -6.05 15.79 6.37
C LEU A 209 -5.81 14.75 5.28
N ILE A 210 -4.97 13.76 5.56
CA ILE A 210 -4.81 12.54 4.76
C ILE A 210 -5.49 11.39 5.53
N THR A 211 -6.54 10.81 4.97
CA THR A 211 -7.40 9.84 5.68
C THR A 211 -8.05 8.83 4.74
N SER A 212 -8.43 7.66 5.27
CA SER A 212 -9.24 6.71 4.49
C SER A 212 -10.75 6.88 4.69
N GLU A 213 -11.17 7.57 5.74
CA GLU A 213 -12.57 7.80 6.05
C GLU A 213 -12.85 9.31 6.06
N THR A 214 -13.80 9.71 5.24
CA THR A 214 -14.07 11.14 4.98
C THR A 214 -15.17 11.70 5.88
N ASP A 215 -16.14 10.88 6.25
CA ASP A 215 -17.24 11.25 7.17
C ASP A 215 -16.82 10.94 8.62
N THR A 216 -15.96 11.81 9.15
CA THR A 216 -15.33 11.63 10.45
C THR A 216 -15.20 12.95 11.19
N THR A 217 -14.90 12.88 12.49
CA THR A 217 -14.71 14.10 13.31
C THR A 217 -13.56 14.96 12.79
N LEU A 218 -12.41 14.37 12.43
CA LEU A 218 -11.32 15.11 11.79
C LEU A 218 -11.69 15.62 10.39
N GLY A 219 -12.46 14.83 9.63
CA GLY A 219 -12.96 15.23 8.31
C GLY A 219 -13.78 16.52 8.38
N GLY A 220 -14.66 16.64 9.36
CA GLY A 220 -15.46 17.84 9.59
C GLY A 220 -14.65 19.09 10.04
N LEU A 221 -13.42 18.91 10.53
CA LEU A 221 -12.52 19.97 10.94
C LEU A 221 -11.50 20.36 9.83
N ALA A 222 -11.32 19.54 8.82
CA ALA A 222 -10.33 19.73 7.79
C ALA A 222 -10.79 20.77 6.74
N ASP A 223 -9.88 21.65 6.35
CA ASP A 223 -10.10 22.59 5.22
C ASP A 223 -9.82 21.92 3.88
N ILE A 224 -8.90 20.96 3.88
CA ILE A 224 -8.54 20.17 2.69
C ILE A 224 -8.42 18.72 3.14
N MET A 225 -9.04 17.81 2.40
CA MET A 225 -8.99 16.39 2.67
C MET A 225 -8.54 15.61 1.45
N LEU A 226 -7.53 14.78 1.62
CA LEU A 226 -6.98 13.91 0.60
C LEU A 226 -7.34 12.46 0.96
N PRO A 227 -8.29 11.87 0.24
CA PRO A 227 -8.75 10.51 0.51
C PRO A 227 -7.70 9.46 0.10
N VAL A 228 -7.58 8.42 0.90
CA VAL A 228 -6.70 7.28 0.69
C VAL A 228 -7.52 6.00 0.74
N ALA A 229 -7.34 5.12 -0.22
CA ALA A 229 -7.96 3.79 -0.16
C ALA A 229 -7.41 2.99 1.03
N SER A 230 -8.29 2.26 1.71
CA SER A 230 -7.94 1.35 2.78
C SER A 230 -8.99 0.25 2.90
N VAL A 231 -8.65 -0.84 3.56
CA VAL A 231 -9.58 -1.88 3.98
C VAL A 231 -9.77 -1.82 5.50
N LYS A 232 -10.98 -2.16 5.97
CA LYS A 232 -11.32 -1.97 7.40
C LYS A 232 -10.71 -3.05 8.29
N LYS A 233 -10.54 -4.26 7.78
CA LYS A 233 -10.14 -5.42 8.57
C LYS A 233 -8.62 -5.50 8.75
N LEU A 234 -8.23 -5.84 9.98
CA LEU A 234 -6.82 -6.01 10.34
C LEU A 234 -6.22 -7.24 9.64
N GLU A 235 -6.98 -8.33 9.54
CA GLU A 235 -6.59 -9.57 8.82
C GLU A 235 -6.34 -9.34 7.32
N GLU A 236 -6.84 -8.24 6.79
CA GLU A 236 -6.64 -7.81 5.40
C GLU A 236 -5.53 -6.77 5.29
N LEU A 237 -4.65 -6.67 6.27
CA LEU A 237 -3.57 -5.67 6.34
C LEU A 237 -4.04 -4.21 6.20
N GLY A 238 -5.28 -3.89 6.61
CA GLY A 238 -5.88 -2.57 6.44
C GLY A 238 -4.99 -1.39 6.83
N PRO A 239 -4.33 -1.40 8.00
CA PRO A 239 -3.38 -0.34 8.36
C PRO A 239 -2.20 -0.22 7.40
N ARG A 240 -1.64 -1.34 6.91
CA ARG A 240 -0.51 -1.35 5.97
C ARG A 240 -0.90 -0.83 4.60
N ILE A 241 -2.09 -1.19 4.12
CA ILE A 241 -2.65 -0.72 2.85
C ILE A 241 -2.86 0.79 2.90
N PHE A 242 -3.38 1.32 4.03
CA PHE A 242 -3.49 2.76 4.23
C PHE A 242 -2.13 3.45 4.11
N LEU A 243 -1.07 2.89 4.71
CA LEU A 243 0.27 3.48 4.64
C LEU A 243 0.79 3.54 3.20
N ALA A 244 0.57 2.50 2.39
CA ALA A 244 0.94 2.49 0.98
C ALA A 244 0.23 3.61 0.19
N GLY A 245 -1.09 3.75 0.37
CA GLY A 245 -1.87 4.81 -0.25
C GLY A 245 -1.51 6.22 0.26
N ALA A 246 -1.28 6.38 1.56
CA ALA A 246 -0.86 7.66 2.15
C ALA A 246 0.53 8.09 1.64
N LYS A 247 1.47 7.12 1.52
CA LYS A 247 2.76 7.36 0.89
C LYS A 247 2.59 7.84 -0.56
N TYR A 248 1.73 7.20 -1.33
CA TYR A 248 1.45 7.63 -2.70
C TYR A 248 0.94 9.08 -2.76
N VAL A 249 0.03 9.49 -1.87
CA VAL A 249 -0.43 10.88 -1.79
C VAL A 249 0.73 11.84 -1.49
N VAL A 250 1.60 11.49 -0.55
CA VAL A 250 2.81 12.27 -0.24
C VAL A 250 3.73 12.40 -1.45
N ASP A 251 3.97 11.31 -2.17
CA ASP A 251 4.80 11.30 -3.39
C ASP A 251 4.20 12.21 -4.48
N VAL A 252 2.87 12.19 -4.66
CA VAL A 252 2.17 13.07 -5.61
C VAL A 252 2.33 14.55 -5.25
N LEU A 253 2.17 14.89 -3.96
CA LEU A 253 2.37 16.27 -3.48
C LEU A 253 3.82 16.72 -3.69
N PHE A 254 4.79 15.89 -3.30
CA PHE A 254 6.21 16.18 -3.46
C PHE A 254 6.60 16.34 -4.94
N ALA A 255 6.26 15.35 -5.78
CA ALA A 255 6.56 15.40 -7.21
C ALA A 255 5.97 16.63 -7.90
N SER A 256 4.73 17.01 -7.51
CA SER A 256 4.08 18.21 -8.02
C SER A 256 4.80 19.51 -7.63
N LEU A 257 5.29 19.58 -6.39
CA LEU A 257 6.08 20.74 -5.92
C LEU A 257 7.44 20.80 -6.60
N VAL A 258 8.12 19.67 -6.79
CA VAL A 258 9.38 19.58 -7.54
C VAL A 258 9.20 20.02 -8.99
N ALA A 259 8.12 19.55 -9.65
CA ALA A 259 7.82 19.91 -11.02
C ALA A 259 7.59 21.43 -11.20
N GLN A 260 6.97 22.08 -10.20
CA GLN A 260 6.73 23.53 -10.23
C GLN A 260 7.99 24.36 -9.90
N LYS A 261 8.86 23.86 -9.03
CA LYS A 261 10.10 24.57 -8.62
C LYS A 261 11.20 24.47 -9.67
N GLY A 262 11.21 23.40 -10.45
CA GLY A 262 12.23 23.05 -11.41
C GLY A 262 13.27 22.08 -10.85
N LEU A 263 13.62 21.09 -11.66
CA LEU A 263 14.53 19.99 -11.28
C LEU A 263 15.96 20.45 -10.94
N LYS A 264 16.40 21.59 -11.50
CA LYS A 264 17.77 22.12 -11.27
C LYS A 264 18.00 22.49 -9.81
N ASP A 265 17.04 23.13 -9.16
CA ASP A 265 17.19 23.62 -7.78
C ASP A 265 17.17 22.48 -6.78
N VAL A 266 16.39 21.43 -7.05
CA VAL A 266 16.33 20.21 -6.22
C VAL A 266 17.60 19.38 -6.39
N SER A 267 18.13 19.26 -7.62
CA SER A 267 19.36 18.51 -7.90
C SER A 267 20.59 19.14 -7.29
N GLN A 268 20.65 20.46 -7.14
CA GLN A 268 21.77 21.12 -6.45
C GLN A 268 21.83 20.74 -4.96
N ARG A 269 20.69 20.63 -4.29
CA ARG A 269 20.64 20.15 -2.91
C ARG A 269 21.02 18.69 -2.77
N ASP A 270 20.54 17.84 -3.65
CA ASP A 270 20.90 16.42 -3.68
C ASP A 270 22.42 16.25 -3.88
N ASN A 271 23.00 17.01 -4.80
CA ASN A 271 24.45 17.02 -5.00
C ASN A 271 25.20 17.54 -3.76
N TRP A 272 24.69 18.58 -3.09
CA TRP A 272 25.31 19.08 -1.86
C TRP A 272 25.27 18.01 -0.75
N LEU A 273 24.14 17.32 -0.57
CA LEU A 273 24.02 16.21 0.38
C LEU A 273 24.97 15.06 0.06
N LYS A 274 25.08 14.64 -1.20
CA LYS A 274 26.02 13.61 -1.64
C LYS A 274 27.47 13.97 -1.37
N LEU A 275 27.85 15.23 -1.58
CA LEU A 275 29.22 15.71 -1.32
C LEU A 275 29.57 15.74 0.16
N HIS A 276 28.61 16.01 1.06
CA HIS A 276 28.88 16.21 2.48
C HIS A 276 28.60 14.99 3.35
N PHE A 277 27.76 14.07 2.91
CA PHE A 277 27.37 12.89 3.68
C PHE A 277 27.88 11.56 3.11
N GLN A 278 28.61 11.57 1.99
CA GLN A 278 29.24 10.38 1.37
C GLN A 278 28.31 9.15 1.37
N TYR A 279 27.14 9.26 0.72
CA TYR A 279 26.30 8.10 0.45
C TYR A 279 26.74 7.40 -0.83
#